data_3294619ca89a65e2715cd3e1a5ae5fe0
#
_entry.id   3294619ca89a65e2715cd3e1a5ae5fe0
#
_cell.length_a   1.000
_cell.length_b   1.000
_cell.length_c   1.000
_cell.angle_alpha   90.00
_cell.angle_beta   90.00
_cell.angle_gamma   90.00
#
_symmetry.space_group_name_H-M   'P 1'
#
loop_
_entity.id
_entity.type
_entity.pdbx_description
1 polymer ?
#
loop_
_entity_poly.entity_id
_entity_poly.type
_entity_poly.pdbx_seq_one_letter_code
_entity_poly.pdbx_strand_id
1 'polypeptide(L)'
;DQGMIDWFCEYANRPVYVWWNYPVNDLGRAGYAHMGPSNGLYPDVENISGLVSNPMNQAQISKVSLFSVADYTWNTHDYDSDASWQASFDWVIPDDPEAAEALRIFSQNSTYGWNPFNAPESAYILEDMEAFEQAYANGEDCTESGQILVDRFQELADAVETLKAYEGTNGISEELSPWLDKMGNIAVAARDTVQGLMDLDLVSLDDPESLAMAQQALTDLRAQYQSATGTNDKVVASKEVQPFIENIQ
;
A
#
# COMPACT_ATOMS: atom_id res chain seq x y z
N ASP A 1 -10.15 23.60 -1.94
CA ASP A 1 -9.34 24.80 -2.14
C ASP A 1 -10.00 26.02 -1.46
N GLN A 2 -9.26 27.15 -1.33
CA GLN A 2 -9.75 28.37 -0.68
C GLN A 2 -11.01 28.90 -1.34
N GLY A 3 -11.07 28.90 -2.68
CA GLY A 3 -12.23 29.45 -3.40
C GLY A 3 -13.54 28.72 -3.09
N MET A 4 -13.49 27.42 -2.85
CA MET A 4 -14.67 26.65 -2.43
C MET A 4 -15.07 27.01 -0.99
N ILE A 5 -14.11 27.20 -0.10
CA ILE A 5 -14.36 27.59 1.29
C ILE A 5 -14.97 28.99 1.34
N ASP A 6 -14.42 29.94 0.60
CA ASP A 6 -14.94 31.31 0.53
C ASP A 6 -16.38 31.32 0.01
N TRP A 7 -16.68 30.56 -1.03
CA TRP A 7 -18.04 30.41 -1.56
C TRP A 7 -19.01 29.90 -0.49
N PHE A 8 -18.64 28.84 0.25
CA PHE A 8 -19.46 28.32 1.35
C PHE A 8 -19.62 29.33 2.50
N CYS A 9 -18.55 30.04 2.85
CA CYS A 9 -18.58 31.07 3.90
C CYS A 9 -19.48 32.22 3.54
N GLU A 10 -19.42 32.70 2.30
CA GLU A 10 -20.32 33.76 1.79
C GLU A 10 -21.77 33.29 1.83
N TYR A 11 -22.06 32.09 1.32
CA TYR A 11 -23.42 31.55 1.31
C TYR A 11 -23.98 31.30 2.72
N ALA A 12 -23.16 30.72 3.62
CA ALA A 12 -23.57 30.40 4.99
C ALA A 12 -23.46 31.58 5.96
N ASN A 13 -22.80 32.67 5.57
CA ASN A 13 -22.46 33.84 6.39
C ASN A 13 -21.74 33.46 7.70
N ARG A 14 -20.83 32.49 7.63
CA ARG A 14 -19.99 32.04 8.75
C ARG A 14 -18.84 31.18 8.24
N PRO A 15 -17.75 30.99 9.04
CA PRO A 15 -16.71 30.03 8.75
C PRO A 15 -17.29 28.60 8.63
N VAL A 16 -16.68 27.78 7.78
CA VAL A 16 -17.08 26.39 7.59
C VAL A 16 -16.43 25.45 8.59
N TYR A 17 -17.14 24.40 8.95
CA TYR A 17 -16.58 23.25 9.67
C TYR A 17 -16.48 22.11 8.69
N VAL A 18 -15.25 21.57 8.50
CA VAL A 18 -14.97 20.55 7.48
C VAL A 18 -15.19 19.17 8.05
N TRP A 19 -16.00 18.37 7.39
CA TRP A 19 -16.07 16.91 7.60
C TRP A 19 -15.17 16.24 6.56
N TRP A 20 -14.09 15.63 7.03
CA TRP A 20 -13.08 14.97 6.19
C TRP A 20 -13.30 13.46 6.21
N ASN A 21 -13.78 12.89 5.08
CA ASN A 21 -14.02 11.45 4.95
C ASN A 21 -12.74 10.67 4.66
N TYR A 22 -11.81 10.71 5.60
CA TYR A 22 -10.56 9.97 5.56
C TYR A 22 -10.06 9.72 7.00
N PRO A 23 -9.60 8.50 7.34
CA PRO A 23 -9.40 7.30 6.51
C PRO A 23 -10.58 6.31 6.46
N VAL A 24 -11.83 6.74 6.55
CA VAL A 24 -13.00 5.86 6.58
C VAL A 24 -13.01 4.81 5.46
N ASN A 25 -13.38 3.58 5.81
CA ASN A 25 -13.47 2.44 4.91
C ASN A 25 -14.87 1.81 4.85
N ASP A 26 -15.93 2.60 5.01
CA ASP A 26 -17.32 2.17 4.89
C ASP A 26 -17.81 2.09 3.43
N LEU A 27 -19.11 1.88 3.23
CA LEU A 27 -19.79 1.91 1.92
C LEU A 27 -19.13 1.04 0.84
N GLY A 28 -18.84 -0.24 1.16
CA GLY A 28 -18.25 -1.19 0.24
C GLY A 28 -16.71 -1.20 0.23
N ARG A 29 -16.08 -0.48 1.15
CA ARG A 29 -14.63 -0.40 1.31
C ARG A 29 -14.10 -1.08 2.56
N ALA A 30 -14.91 -1.83 3.28
CA ALA A 30 -14.52 -2.49 4.53
C ALA A 30 -13.31 -3.45 4.38
N GLY A 31 -12.99 -3.85 3.14
CA GLY A 31 -11.79 -4.62 2.82
C GLY A 31 -10.48 -3.82 2.82
N TYR A 32 -10.53 -2.49 2.73
CA TYR A 32 -9.34 -1.63 2.64
C TYR A 32 -8.83 -1.21 4.02
N ALA A 33 -7.50 -1.09 4.15
CA ALA A 33 -6.84 -0.39 5.23
C ALA A 33 -6.18 0.88 4.64
N HIS A 34 -6.80 2.04 4.89
CA HIS A 34 -6.34 3.31 4.33
C HIS A 34 -5.24 3.90 5.21
N MET A 35 -3.98 3.59 4.89
CA MET A 35 -2.82 3.92 5.70
C MET A 35 -1.82 4.86 4.99
N GLY A 36 -2.23 5.47 3.88
CA GLY A 36 -1.42 6.43 3.15
C GLY A 36 -1.34 7.81 3.80
N PRO A 37 -0.48 8.69 3.29
CA PRO A 37 -0.38 10.08 3.73
C PRO A 37 -1.67 10.85 3.43
N SER A 38 -2.01 11.82 4.29
CA SER A 38 -3.15 12.73 4.09
C SER A 38 -2.74 13.91 3.21
N ASN A 39 -2.48 13.65 1.92
CA ASN A 39 -2.24 14.71 0.95
C ASN A 39 -3.57 15.29 0.42
N GLY A 40 -3.53 16.45 -0.21
CA GLY A 40 -4.71 17.20 -0.66
C GLY A 40 -5.38 18.04 0.43
N LEU A 41 -4.80 18.12 1.61
CA LEU A 41 -5.10 19.15 2.58
C LEU A 41 -4.27 20.37 2.22
N TYR A 42 -4.95 21.46 1.81
CA TYR A 42 -4.28 22.67 1.34
C TYR A 42 -3.66 23.44 2.51
N PRO A 43 -2.39 23.90 2.41
CA PRO A 43 -1.81 24.81 3.39
C PRO A 43 -2.50 26.19 3.31
N ASP A 44 -2.36 26.98 4.35
CA ASP A 44 -2.81 28.39 4.40
C ASP A 44 -4.30 28.62 4.15
N VAL A 45 -5.14 27.63 4.46
CA VAL A 45 -6.57 27.77 4.28
C VAL A 45 -7.17 28.64 5.38
N GLU A 46 -7.87 29.71 4.99
CA GLU A 46 -8.59 30.60 5.89
C GLU A 46 -10.09 30.25 5.98
N ASN A 47 -10.77 30.80 6.98
CA ASN A 47 -12.22 30.66 7.18
C ASN A 47 -12.70 29.22 7.48
N ILE A 48 -11.80 28.35 7.98
CA ILE A 48 -12.17 27.06 8.57
C ILE A 48 -12.29 27.26 10.09
N SER A 49 -13.45 26.91 10.65
CA SER A 49 -13.70 26.93 12.11
C SER A 49 -13.27 25.64 12.81
N GLY A 50 -13.01 24.59 12.06
CA GLY A 50 -12.54 23.31 12.55
C GLY A 50 -12.64 22.21 11.49
N LEU A 51 -12.01 21.08 11.81
CA LEU A 51 -12.02 19.89 10.97
C LEU A 51 -12.33 18.66 11.84
N VAL A 52 -13.16 17.76 11.35
CA VAL A 52 -13.38 16.44 11.93
C VAL A 52 -13.03 15.38 10.89
N SER A 53 -12.21 14.42 11.28
CA SER A 53 -11.88 13.25 10.47
C SER A 53 -12.90 12.12 10.76
N ASN A 54 -13.24 11.37 9.72
CA ASN A 54 -14.04 10.15 9.83
C ASN A 54 -13.10 8.95 9.64
N PRO A 55 -12.72 8.23 10.74
CA PRO A 55 -11.76 7.14 10.69
C PRO A 55 -12.39 5.82 10.23
N MET A 56 -11.53 4.81 9.98
CA MET A 56 -11.96 3.42 9.84
C MET A 56 -12.52 2.88 11.17
N ASN A 57 -13.28 1.78 11.10
CA ASN A 57 -13.67 1.00 12.30
C ASN A 57 -12.45 0.44 13.04
N GLN A 58 -11.35 0.24 12.34
CA GLN A 58 -10.07 -0.22 12.86
C GLN A 58 -9.33 0.94 13.51
N ALA A 59 -9.46 1.04 14.83
CA ALA A 59 -8.99 2.19 15.58
C ALA A 59 -7.46 2.33 15.59
N GLN A 60 -6.74 1.20 15.64
CA GLN A 60 -5.27 1.21 15.76
C GLN A 60 -4.62 1.60 14.43
N ILE A 61 -5.04 0.98 13.34
CA ILE A 61 -4.49 1.30 12.02
C ILE A 61 -4.93 2.68 11.51
N SER A 62 -6.07 3.19 11.96
CA SER A 62 -6.50 4.57 11.67
C SER A 62 -5.52 5.62 12.21
N LYS A 63 -4.74 5.30 13.24
CA LYS A 63 -3.80 6.24 13.86
C LYS A 63 -2.73 6.75 12.91
N VAL A 64 -2.28 5.93 11.95
CA VAL A 64 -1.32 6.36 10.93
C VAL A 64 -1.84 7.56 10.16
N SER A 65 -3.04 7.45 9.62
CA SER A 65 -3.66 8.54 8.84
C SER A 65 -4.14 9.69 9.72
N LEU A 66 -4.66 9.39 10.92
CA LEU A 66 -5.12 10.41 11.87
C LEU A 66 -3.97 11.27 12.42
N PHE A 67 -2.75 10.72 12.50
CA PHE A 67 -1.57 11.51 12.86
C PHE A 67 -1.37 12.67 11.89
N SER A 68 -1.40 12.38 10.58
CA SER A 68 -1.28 13.42 9.56
C SER A 68 -2.42 14.44 9.60
N VAL A 69 -3.65 14.02 9.88
CA VAL A 69 -4.79 14.95 10.04
C VAL A 69 -4.60 15.85 11.27
N ALA A 70 -4.10 15.30 12.37
CA ALA A 70 -3.84 16.08 13.59
C ALA A 70 -2.70 17.08 13.38
N ASP A 71 -1.63 16.66 12.73
CA ASP A 71 -0.49 17.52 12.40
C ASP A 71 -0.92 18.71 11.50
N TYR A 72 -1.67 18.42 10.44
CA TYR A 72 -2.26 19.45 9.59
C TYR A 72 -3.10 20.48 10.38
N THR A 73 -3.97 20.00 11.27
CA THR A 73 -4.87 20.89 12.02
C THR A 73 -4.14 21.70 13.09
N TRP A 74 -2.96 21.24 13.52
CA TRP A 74 -2.11 21.96 14.46
C TRP A 74 -1.36 23.11 13.80
N ASN A 75 -0.80 22.89 12.60
CA ASN A 75 -0.07 23.90 11.84
C ASN A 75 -0.21 23.70 10.33
N THR A 76 -1.23 24.32 9.73
CA THR A 76 -1.51 24.20 8.29
C THR A 76 -0.44 24.80 7.39
N HIS A 77 0.35 25.78 7.89
CA HIS A 77 1.37 26.49 7.09
C HIS A 77 2.57 25.61 6.76
N ASP A 78 3.05 24.85 7.74
CA ASP A 78 4.26 24.04 7.63
C ASP A 78 3.95 22.53 7.46
N TYR A 79 2.70 22.20 7.12
CA TYR A 79 2.30 20.80 6.94
C TYR A 79 2.94 20.20 5.70
N ASP A 80 3.71 19.13 5.92
CA ASP A 80 4.26 18.26 4.89
C ASP A 80 3.66 16.85 5.07
N SER A 81 2.88 16.41 4.08
CA SER A 81 2.13 15.15 4.18
C SER A 81 3.04 13.93 4.29
N ASP A 82 4.18 13.93 3.58
CA ASP A 82 5.10 12.80 3.57
C ASP A 82 5.93 12.75 4.86
N ALA A 83 6.44 13.89 5.32
CA ALA A 83 7.16 13.98 6.59
C ALA A 83 6.26 13.61 7.77
N SER A 84 5.02 14.09 7.79
CA SER A 84 4.02 13.75 8.80
C SER A 84 3.69 12.25 8.79
N TRP A 85 3.50 11.68 7.61
CA TRP A 85 3.22 10.26 7.45
C TRP A 85 4.40 9.40 7.93
N GLN A 86 5.64 9.75 7.58
CA GLN A 86 6.83 9.06 8.08
C GLN A 86 6.92 9.10 9.62
N ALA A 87 6.66 10.26 10.23
CA ALA A 87 6.69 10.41 11.69
C ALA A 87 5.60 9.60 12.41
N SER A 88 4.51 9.26 11.73
CA SER A 88 3.39 8.51 12.31
C SER A 88 3.78 7.10 12.74
N PHE A 89 4.72 6.45 12.08
CA PHE A 89 5.10 5.06 12.37
C PHE A 89 5.80 4.93 13.70
N ASP A 90 6.78 5.79 13.99
CA ASP A 90 7.46 5.85 15.28
C ASP A 90 6.52 6.27 16.41
N TRP A 91 5.49 7.06 16.10
CA TRP A 91 4.49 7.44 17.08
C TRP A 91 3.50 6.30 17.38
N VAL A 92 3.14 5.51 16.37
CA VAL A 92 2.22 4.37 16.52
C VAL A 92 2.91 3.17 17.19
N ILE A 93 4.18 2.93 16.85
CA ILE A 93 5.02 1.86 17.42
C ILE A 93 6.30 2.49 18.00
N PRO A 94 6.23 3.10 19.19
CA PRO A 94 7.38 3.84 19.75
C PRO A 94 8.43 2.96 20.44
N ASP A 95 8.13 1.71 20.71
CA ASP A 95 8.93 0.76 21.51
C ASP A 95 9.71 -0.24 20.64
N ASP A 96 9.44 -0.30 19.33
CA ASP A 96 10.09 -1.23 18.42
C ASP A 96 10.33 -0.56 17.04
N PRO A 97 11.52 -0.01 16.77
CA PRO A 97 11.83 0.63 15.49
C PRO A 97 11.77 -0.32 14.29
N GLU A 98 12.03 -1.63 14.48
CA GLU A 98 11.93 -2.60 13.40
C GLU A 98 10.46 -2.84 13.01
N ALA A 99 9.58 -2.96 13.99
CA ALA A 99 8.14 -3.07 13.75
C ALA A 99 7.55 -1.76 13.20
N ALA A 100 8.05 -0.58 13.61
CA ALA A 100 7.65 0.71 13.04
C ALA A 100 8.01 0.80 11.55
N GLU A 101 9.22 0.40 11.17
CA GLU A 101 9.64 0.33 9.77
C GLU A 101 8.84 -0.71 8.98
N ALA A 102 8.58 -1.88 9.55
CA ALA A 102 7.73 -2.88 8.93
C ALA A 102 6.30 -2.35 8.69
N LEU A 103 5.75 -1.56 9.62
CA LEU A 103 4.46 -0.90 9.44
C LEU A 103 4.49 0.12 8.29
N ARG A 104 5.60 0.86 8.12
CA ARG A 104 5.81 1.77 7.01
C ARG A 104 5.81 1.03 5.67
N ILE A 105 6.58 -0.07 5.56
CA ILE A 105 6.66 -0.90 4.35
C ILE A 105 5.29 -1.48 3.99
N PHE A 106 4.58 -2.03 4.97
CA PHE A 106 3.20 -2.49 4.77
C PHE A 106 2.30 -1.36 4.27
N SER A 107 2.36 -0.20 4.89
CA SER A 107 1.49 0.95 4.59
C SER A 107 1.70 1.50 3.18
N GLN A 108 2.90 1.44 2.62
CA GLN A 108 3.17 1.82 1.22
C GLN A 108 2.36 0.98 0.21
N ASN A 109 2.04 -0.26 0.57
CA ASN A 109 1.24 -1.17 -0.24
C ASN A 109 -0.24 -1.22 0.16
N SER A 110 -0.68 -0.29 1.00
CA SER A 110 -2.04 -0.13 1.50
C SER A 110 -2.45 1.36 1.59
N THR A 111 -2.02 2.16 0.60
CA THR A 111 -2.29 3.60 0.56
C THR A 111 -3.61 3.94 -0.11
N TYR A 112 -4.18 3.01 -0.87
CA TYR A 112 -5.37 3.27 -1.66
C TYR A 112 -6.54 3.74 -0.81
N GLY A 113 -6.89 5.00 -1.03
CA GLY A 113 -8.17 5.56 -0.64
C GLY A 113 -9.00 5.87 -1.89
N TRP A 114 -10.30 6.06 -1.74
CA TRP A 114 -11.14 6.55 -2.83
C TRP A 114 -10.94 8.04 -3.09
N ASN A 115 -10.14 8.66 -2.29
CA ASN A 115 -9.81 10.06 -2.41
C ASN A 115 -8.66 10.22 -3.41
N PRO A 116 -8.82 11.03 -4.47
CA PRO A 116 -7.77 11.25 -5.46
C PRO A 116 -6.52 11.95 -4.90
N PHE A 117 -6.52 12.28 -3.62
CA PHE A 117 -5.45 13.01 -2.94
C PHE A 117 -4.42 12.12 -2.24
N ASN A 118 -4.58 10.80 -2.24
CA ASN A 118 -3.60 9.91 -1.63
C ASN A 118 -2.45 9.62 -2.59
N ALA A 119 -1.27 9.33 -2.03
CA ALA A 119 -0.15 8.83 -2.81
C ALA A 119 -0.52 7.52 -3.53
N PRO A 120 0.05 7.27 -4.72
CA PRO A 120 -0.16 6.00 -5.39
C PRO A 120 0.27 4.83 -4.50
N GLU A 121 -0.51 3.75 -4.51
CA GLU A 121 -0.14 2.49 -3.87
C GLU A 121 1.13 1.95 -4.52
N SER A 122 2.06 1.43 -3.72
CA SER A 122 3.31 0.81 -4.20
C SER A 122 4.18 1.71 -5.10
N ALA A 123 4.09 3.04 -4.95
CA ALA A 123 4.79 4.01 -5.81
C ALA A 123 6.32 3.80 -5.87
N TYR A 124 6.90 3.23 -4.82
CA TYR A 124 8.35 3.02 -4.68
C TYR A 124 8.93 1.92 -5.58
N ILE A 125 8.09 1.09 -6.22
CA ILE A 125 8.49 -0.01 -7.12
C ILE A 125 7.87 0.07 -8.52
N LEU A 126 7.15 1.13 -8.85
CA LEU A 126 6.47 1.26 -10.14
C LEU A 126 7.45 1.24 -11.32
N GLU A 127 8.55 1.98 -11.22
CA GLU A 127 9.56 2.04 -12.29
C GLU A 127 10.23 0.67 -12.50
N ASP A 128 10.50 -0.07 -11.42
CA ASP A 128 11.09 -1.41 -11.49
C ASP A 128 10.12 -2.43 -12.10
N MET A 129 8.82 -2.35 -11.76
CA MET A 129 7.77 -3.18 -12.37
C MET A 129 7.62 -2.89 -13.86
N GLU A 130 7.58 -1.64 -14.27
CA GLU A 130 7.50 -1.24 -15.68
C GLU A 130 8.74 -1.70 -16.46
N ALA A 131 9.94 -1.55 -15.88
CA ALA A 131 11.19 -1.98 -16.51
C ALA A 131 11.22 -3.50 -16.73
N PHE A 132 10.81 -4.27 -15.71
CA PHE A 132 10.74 -5.73 -15.82
C PHE A 132 9.72 -6.17 -16.87
N GLU A 133 8.50 -5.62 -16.84
CA GLU A 133 7.41 -5.96 -17.76
C GLU A 133 7.83 -5.68 -19.22
N GLN A 134 8.47 -4.53 -19.47
CA GLN A 134 8.95 -4.16 -20.82
C GLN A 134 10.06 -5.08 -21.30
N ALA A 135 11.09 -5.35 -20.49
CA ALA A 135 12.19 -6.24 -20.86
C ALA A 135 11.68 -7.66 -21.13
N TYR A 136 10.86 -8.19 -20.24
CA TYR A 136 10.26 -9.53 -20.38
C TYR A 136 9.39 -9.66 -21.63
N ALA A 137 8.51 -8.68 -21.90
CA ALA A 137 7.64 -8.68 -23.08
C ALA A 137 8.42 -8.59 -24.41
N ASN A 138 9.58 -7.93 -24.41
CA ASN A 138 10.45 -7.80 -25.57
C ASN A 138 11.42 -8.96 -25.76
N GLY A 139 11.51 -9.90 -24.83
CA GLY A 139 12.55 -10.94 -24.78
C GLY A 139 13.96 -10.38 -24.57
N GLU A 140 14.07 -9.29 -23.82
CA GLU A 140 15.31 -8.66 -23.41
C GLU A 140 15.74 -9.20 -22.04
N ASP A 141 16.99 -8.99 -21.65
CA ASP A 141 17.50 -9.41 -20.32
C ASP A 141 16.78 -8.62 -19.21
N CYS A 142 15.98 -9.33 -18.43
CA CYS A 142 15.22 -8.77 -17.29
C CYS A 142 15.83 -9.13 -15.93
N THR A 143 17.04 -9.66 -15.88
CA THR A 143 17.67 -10.17 -14.65
C THR A 143 17.85 -9.07 -13.60
N GLU A 144 18.32 -7.89 -14.00
CA GLU A 144 18.59 -6.78 -13.05
C GLU A 144 17.27 -6.24 -12.44
N SER A 145 16.31 -5.88 -13.27
CA SER A 145 15.00 -5.40 -12.80
C SER A 145 14.23 -6.45 -12.02
N GLY A 146 14.31 -7.71 -12.46
CA GLY A 146 13.70 -8.84 -11.77
C GLY A 146 14.28 -9.08 -10.37
N GLN A 147 15.62 -9.01 -10.23
CA GLN A 147 16.25 -9.17 -8.91
C GLN A 147 15.84 -8.05 -7.94
N ILE A 148 15.75 -6.81 -8.42
CA ILE A 148 15.24 -5.69 -7.60
C ILE A 148 13.83 -6.00 -7.10
N LEU A 149 12.93 -6.46 -7.97
CA LEU A 149 11.57 -6.81 -7.58
C LEU A 149 11.51 -7.99 -6.61
N VAL A 150 12.30 -9.03 -6.82
CA VAL A 150 12.41 -10.17 -5.89
C VAL A 150 12.81 -9.68 -4.50
N ASP A 151 13.82 -8.81 -4.40
CA ASP A 151 14.28 -8.25 -3.14
C ASP A 151 13.21 -7.38 -2.48
N ARG A 152 12.46 -6.56 -3.24
CA ARG A 152 11.36 -5.72 -2.73
C ARG A 152 10.17 -6.54 -2.22
N PHE A 153 9.78 -7.57 -2.95
CA PHE A 153 8.70 -8.44 -2.49
C PHE A 153 9.12 -9.30 -1.30
N GLN A 154 10.40 -9.67 -1.21
CA GLN A 154 10.94 -10.32 -0.01
C GLN A 154 10.91 -9.37 1.19
N GLU A 155 11.37 -8.12 1.03
CA GLU A 155 11.30 -7.09 2.07
C GLU A 155 9.86 -6.89 2.58
N LEU A 156 8.87 -6.87 1.68
CA LEU A 156 7.46 -6.80 2.05
C LEU A 156 6.98 -8.04 2.84
N ALA A 157 7.40 -9.24 2.41
CA ALA A 157 7.07 -10.47 3.11
C ALA A 157 7.69 -10.50 4.52
N ASP A 158 8.95 -10.08 4.67
CA ASP A 158 9.64 -10.00 5.95
C ASP A 158 9.00 -8.96 6.87
N ALA A 159 8.61 -7.81 6.35
CA ALA A 159 7.88 -6.80 7.10
C ALA A 159 6.53 -7.32 7.63
N VAL A 160 5.82 -8.12 6.85
CA VAL A 160 4.59 -8.76 7.30
C VAL A 160 4.85 -9.72 8.46
N GLU A 161 5.89 -10.55 8.39
CA GLU A 161 6.24 -11.46 9.48
C GLU A 161 6.71 -10.72 10.74
N THR A 162 7.47 -9.62 10.58
CA THR A 162 7.83 -8.74 11.70
C THR A 162 6.59 -8.17 12.39
N LEU A 163 5.61 -7.67 11.63
CA LEU A 163 4.36 -7.15 12.19
C LEU A 163 3.50 -8.23 12.87
N LYS A 164 3.48 -9.45 12.34
CA LYS A 164 2.79 -10.58 12.99
C LYS A 164 3.45 -10.98 14.30
N ALA A 165 4.77 -10.86 14.39
CA ALA A 165 5.53 -11.19 15.59
C ALA A 165 5.55 -10.06 16.63
N TYR A 166 5.15 -8.84 16.29
CA TYR A 166 5.14 -7.70 17.19
C TYR A 166 4.10 -7.88 18.30
N GLU A 167 4.57 -7.94 19.57
CA GLU A 167 3.76 -8.16 20.78
C GLU A 167 3.48 -6.85 21.56
N GLY A 168 3.48 -5.71 20.88
CA GLY A 168 3.20 -4.43 21.54
C GLY A 168 1.79 -4.31 22.10
N THR A 169 1.65 -3.50 23.14
CA THR A 169 0.39 -3.36 23.90
C THR A 169 -0.69 -2.56 23.17
N ASN A 170 -0.39 -2.01 21.99
CA ASN A 170 -1.31 -1.16 21.22
C ASN A 170 -2.34 -1.95 20.40
N GLY A 171 -2.20 -3.28 20.25
CA GLY A 171 -3.15 -4.15 19.54
C GLY A 171 -3.16 -3.98 18.02
N ILE A 172 -2.14 -3.33 17.43
CA ILE A 172 -2.11 -3.06 16.00
C ILE A 172 -1.93 -4.33 15.15
N SER A 173 -1.09 -5.27 15.61
CA SER A 173 -0.86 -6.54 14.90
C SER A 173 -2.11 -7.40 14.87
N GLU A 174 -2.86 -7.44 15.98
CA GLU A 174 -4.13 -8.16 16.05
C GLU A 174 -5.16 -7.54 15.09
N GLU A 175 -5.30 -6.21 15.08
CA GLU A 175 -6.24 -5.51 14.21
C GLU A 175 -5.86 -5.64 12.73
N LEU A 176 -4.55 -5.61 12.39
CA LEU A 176 -4.05 -5.79 11.03
C LEU A 176 -4.06 -7.24 10.54
N SER A 177 -4.15 -8.24 11.42
CA SER A 177 -3.94 -9.66 11.11
C SER A 177 -4.59 -10.11 9.78
N PRO A 178 -5.87 -9.80 9.46
CA PRO A 178 -6.47 -10.25 8.20
C PRO A 178 -5.82 -9.64 6.94
N TRP A 179 -5.32 -8.41 7.04
CA TRP A 179 -4.59 -7.74 5.96
C TRP A 179 -3.15 -8.26 5.84
N LEU A 180 -2.49 -8.53 6.98
CA LEU A 180 -1.16 -9.13 7.02
C LEU A 180 -1.15 -10.51 6.36
N ASP A 181 -2.14 -11.35 6.64
CA ASP A 181 -2.24 -12.68 6.04
C ASP A 181 -2.34 -12.60 4.51
N LYS A 182 -3.16 -11.70 3.99
CA LYS A 182 -3.29 -11.53 2.55
C LYS A 182 -2.07 -10.89 1.92
N MET A 183 -1.53 -9.84 2.53
CA MET A 183 -0.34 -9.14 2.03
C MET A 183 0.86 -10.07 1.94
N GLY A 184 1.12 -10.85 2.99
CA GLY A 184 2.23 -11.80 3.02
C GLY A 184 2.11 -12.86 1.91
N ASN A 185 0.91 -13.41 1.71
CA ASN A 185 0.68 -14.37 0.63
C ASN A 185 0.88 -13.74 -0.75
N ILE A 186 0.42 -12.50 -0.98
CA ILE A 186 0.62 -11.78 -2.24
C ILE A 186 2.10 -11.46 -2.45
N ALA A 187 2.81 -10.98 -1.42
CA ALA A 187 4.24 -10.66 -1.52
C ALA A 187 5.07 -11.90 -1.91
N VAL A 188 4.82 -13.03 -1.27
CA VAL A 188 5.47 -14.30 -1.60
C VAL A 188 5.13 -14.75 -3.02
N ALA A 189 3.86 -14.71 -3.42
CA ALA A 189 3.44 -15.11 -4.76
C ALA A 189 4.02 -14.17 -5.84
N ALA A 190 4.11 -12.86 -5.58
CA ALA A 190 4.72 -11.90 -6.47
C ALA A 190 6.22 -12.14 -6.64
N ARG A 191 6.95 -12.33 -5.53
CA ARG A 191 8.37 -12.69 -5.54
C ARG A 191 8.63 -13.96 -6.36
N ASP A 192 7.87 -15.02 -6.06
CA ASP A 192 8.05 -16.32 -6.69
C ASP A 192 7.67 -16.28 -8.18
N THR A 193 6.69 -15.46 -8.57
CA THR A 193 6.34 -15.25 -9.98
C THR A 193 7.49 -14.59 -10.74
N VAL A 194 8.03 -13.48 -10.23
CA VAL A 194 9.15 -12.78 -10.90
C VAL A 194 10.38 -13.69 -10.98
N GLN A 195 10.75 -14.36 -9.88
CA GLN A 195 11.85 -15.30 -9.86
C GLN A 195 11.66 -16.45 -10.86
N GLY A 196 10.47 -17.05 -10.85
CA GLY A 196 10.14 -18.16 -11.74
C GLY A 196 10.18 -17.77 -13.22
N LEU A 197 9.75 -16.54 -13.57
CA LEU A 197 9.85 -16.04 -14.95
C LEU A 197 11.30 -15.81 -15.37
N MET A 198 12.16 -15.26 -14.51
CA MET A 198 13.60 -15.14 -14.78
C MET A 198 14.23 -16.52 -14.96
N ASP A 199 13.89 -17.49 -14.13
CA ASP A 199 14.43 -18.85 -14.23
C ASP A 199 13.99 -19.54 -15.54
N LEU A 200 12.76 -19.28 -15.99
CA LEU A 200 12.23 -19.83 -17.26
C LEU A 200 12.87 -19.20 -18.49
N ASP A 201 13.26 -17.94 -18.45
CA ASP A 201 13.97 -17.27 -19.55
C ASP A 201 15.33 -17.91 -19.83
N LEU A 202 15.94 -18.56 -18.84
CA LEU A 202 17.20 -19.27 -18.95
C LEU A 202 17.06 -20.73 -19.49
N VAL A 203 15.82 -21.23 -19.64
CA VAL A 203 15.58 -22.61 -20.06
C VAL A 203 15.43 -22.70 -21.58
N SER A 204 16.23 -23.57 -22.21
CA SER A 204 15.99 -23.92 -23.63
C SER A 204 14.66 -24.66 -23.76
N LEU A 205 13.79 -24.16 -24.60
CA LEU A 205 12.49 -24.76 -24.89
C LEU A 205 12.51 -25.65 -26.16
N ASP A 206 13.71 -26.08 -26.59
CA ASP A 206 13.92 -26.81 -27.84
C ASP A 206 13.43 -28.26 -27.79
N ASP A 207 13.25 -28.81 -26.60
CA ASP A 207 12.74 -30.19 -26.44
C ASP A 207 11.38 -30.23 -25.71
N PRO A 208 10.55 -31.26 -25.97
CA PRO A 208 9.21 -31.37 -25.40
C PRO A 208 9.17 -31.52 -23.87
N GLU A 209 10.21 -32.03 -23.24
CA GLU A 209 10.29 -32.23 -21.80
C GLU A 209 10.51 -30.89 -21.10
N SER A 210 11.48 -30.09 -21.55
CA SER A 210 11.73 -28.73 -21.05
C SER A 210 10.51 -27.82 -21.24
N LEU A 211 9.83 -27.91 -22.38
CA LEU A 211 8.60 -27.15 -22.63
C LEU A 211 7.47 -27.55 -21.65
N ALA A 212 7.31 -28.86 -21.40
CA ALA A 212 6.29 -29.33 -20.47
C ALA A 212 6.58 -28.89 -19.02
N MET A 213 7.85 -28.90 -18.61
CA MET A 213 8.27 -28.40 -17.30
C MET A 213 7.99 -26.90 -17.13
N ALA A 214 8.31 -26.09 -18.15
CA ALA A 214 8.03 -24.66 -18.14
C ALA A 214 6.53 -24.36 -18.05
N GLN A 215 5.70 -25.07 -18.80
CA GLN A 215 4.25 -24.93 -18.74
C GLN A 215 3.68 -25.33 -17.37
N GLN A 216 4.23 -26.36 -16.74
CA GLN A 216 3.83 -26.75 -15.38
C GLN A 216 4.23 -25.69 -14.37
N ALA A 217 5.45 -25.14 -14.43
CA ALA A 217 5.93 -24.08 -13.54
C ALA A 217 5.02 -22.84 -13.63
N LEU A 218 4.66 -22.39 -14.83
CA LEU A 218 3.72 -21.27 -15.00
C LEU A 218 2.33 -21.60 -14.42
N THR A 219 1.86 -22.83 -14.56
CA THR A 219 0.58 -23.24 -13.99
C THR A 219 0.61 -23.17 -12.47
N ASP A 220 1.71 -23.62 -11.86
CA ASP A 220 1.89 -23.61 -10.40
C ASP A 220 1.99 -22.20 -9.85
N LEU A 221 2.74 -21.29 -10.52
CA LEU A 221 2.83 -19.87 -10.15
C LEU A 221 1.45 -19.17 -10.20
N ARG A 222 0.68 -19.42 -11.25
CA ARG A 222 -0.70 -18.90 -11.35
C ARG A 222 -1.60 -19.41 -10.24
N ALA A 223 -1.51 -20.70 -9.92
CA ALA A 223 -2.30 -21.30 -8.84
C ALA A 223 -1.92 -20.71 -7.47
N GLN A 224 -0.63 -20.50 -7.23
CA GLN A 224 -0.11 -19.84 -6.02
C GLN A 224 -0.67 -18.42 -5.89
N TYR A 225 -0.58 -17.61 -6.95
CA TYR A 225 -1.12 -16.25 -6.96
C TYR A 225 -2.63 -16.21 -6.75
N GLN A 226 -3.39 -17.08 -7.41
CA GLN A 226 -4.84 -17.19 -7.21
C GLN A 226 -5.20 -17.57 -5.77
N SER A 227 -4.42 -18.45 -5.16
CA SER A 227 -4.58 -18.80 -3.75
C SER A 227 -4.29 -17.62 -2.84
N ALA A 228 -3.23 -16.85 -3.12
CA ALA A 228 -2.85 -15.66 -2.36
C ALA A 228 -3.94 -14.58 -2.40
N THR A 229 -4.46 -14.26 -3.58
CA THR A 229 -5.54 -13.27 -3.75
C THR A 229 -6.86 -13.74 -3.15
N GLY A 230 -7.09 -15.04 -3.10
CA GLY A 230 -8.25 -15.69 -2.49
C GLY A 230 -8.20 -15.85 -0.97
N THR A 231 -7.13 -15.44 -0.28
CA THR A 231 -6.93 -15.66 1.17
C THR A 231 -8.12 -15.20 2.01
N ASN A 232 -8.64 -14.00 1.76
CA ASN A 232 -9.81 -13.42 2.43
C ASN A 232 -10.37 -12.22 1.63
N ASP A 233 -11.36 -11.52 2.19
CA ASP A 233 -12.03 -10.38 1.57
C ASP A 233 -11.27 -9.03 1.71
N LYS A 234 -10.08 -9.04 2.30
CA LYS A 234 -9.27 -7.82 2.45
C LYS A 234 -8.65 -7.41 1.12
N VAL A 235 -8.36 -6.12 1.00
CA VAL A 235 -7.83 -5.51 -0.21
C VAL A 235 -6.49 -4.85 0.13
N VAL A 236 -5.44 -5.35 -0.48
CA VAL A 236 -4.05 -4.88 -0.31
C VAL A 236 -3.33 -5.00 -1.64
N ALA A 237 -2.37 -4.15 -1.92
CA ALA A 237 -1.53 -4.17 -3.11
C ALA A 237 -2.33 -4.32 -4.43
N SER A 238 -3.56 -3.76 -4.45
CA SER A 238 -4.58 -4.09 -5.46
C SER A 238 -4.53 -3.21 -6.70
N LYS A 239 -3.78 -2.12 -6.67
CA LYS A 239 -3.75 -1.14 -7.76
C LYS A 239 -2.56 -1.31 -8.67
N GLU A 240 -1.43 -1.74 -8.13
CA GLU A 240 -0.18 -1.81 -8.88
C GLU A 240 0.38 -3.24 -8.88
N VAL A 241 0.65 -3.83 -7.71
CA VAL A 241 1.30 -5.16 -7.63
C VAL A 241 0.41 -6.27 -8.20
N GLN A 242 -0.87 -6.32 -7.83
CA GLN A 242 -1.75 -7.37 -8.36
C GLN A 242 -1.93 -7.28 -9.88
N PRO A 243 -2.24 -6.11 -10.49
CA PRO A 243 -2.30 -5.97 -11.94
C PRO A 243 -0.96 -6.30 -12.63
N PHE A 244 0.17 -5.90 -12.06
CA PHE A 244 1.49 -6.25 -12.59
C PHE A 244 1.66 -7.79 -12.67
N ILE A 245 1.39 -8.52 -11.59
CA ILE A 245 1.50 -9.98 -11.59
C ILE A 245 0.52 -10.63 -12.59
N GLU A 246 -0.68 -10.10 -12.74
CA GLU A 246 -1.66 -10.57 -13.73
C GLU A 246 -1.19 -10.35 -15.18
N ASN A 247 -0.49 -9.25 -15.43
CA ASN A 247 0.02 -8.93 -16.76
C ASN A 247 1.21 -9.81 -17.20
N ILE A 248 2.11 -10.16 -16.27
CA ILE A 248 3.33 -10.93 -16.59
C ILE A 248 3.12 -12.44 -16.59
N GLN A 249 2.01 -12.98 -16.12
CA GLN A 249 1.63 -14.39 -16.14
C GLN A 249 0.94 -14.82 -17.44
#